data_f6d3d6941b1726c8787d06d83725b8c2
#
_entry.id   f6d3d6941b1726c8787d06d83725b8c2
#
_cell.length_a   1.000
_cell.length_b   1.000
_cell.length_c   1.000
_cell.angle_alpha   90.00
_cell.angle_beta   90.00
_cell.angle_gamma   90.00
#
_symmetry.space_group_name_H-M   'P 1'
#
loop_
_entity.id
_entity.type
_entity.pdbx_description
1 polymer ?
#
loop_
_entity_poly.entity_id
_entity_poly.type
_entity_poly.pdbx_seq_one_letter_code
_entity_poly.pdbx_strand_id
1 'polypeptide(L)'
;MTNTSRFHARLTDQSGVALIIALMAMMLLTALGAAVVMVSNTETHIAGNYRNSQEALYAADAAVERVVQDLLLIPRWNDILGGTAQSGFVDGGMTASKELPAGGAMTLCCGTNTATAQLQAETDTLNQWGANNPQWKLFAWGPLSAMLPNDQIDSPMYVAVWVADDPAETDGNPATDGNGTLTLHAEAVGPSGTRKVIEVTVARTSSTEIERGQIAQRGQEELNQRARKAAVQTPGKALSNMRMNNSTGNLVVQ
;
A
#
# COMPACT_ATOMS: atom_id res chain seq x y z
N MET A 1 -60.93 80.74 -5.39
CA MET A 1 -59.46 80.65 -5.70
C MET A 1 -58.91 79.48 -4.92
N THR A 2 -58.87 78.31 -5.53
CA THR A 2 -58.36 77.08 -4.93
C THR A 2 -56.99 76.86 -5.47
N ASN A 3 -56.00 76.99 -4.58
CA ASN A 3 -54.58 76.81 -4.88
C ASN A 3 -54.25 75.34 -4.71
N THR A 4 -54.22 74.54 -5.75
CA THR A 4 -53.79 73.17 -5.75
C THR A 4 -52.27 73.12 -5.84
N SER A 5 -51.59 72.98 -4.68
CA SER A 5 -50.16 72.70 -4.63
C SER A 5 -49.93 71.28 -5.16
N ARG A 6 -49.33 71.17 -6.33
CA ARG A 6 -48.82 69.91 -6.87
C ARG A 6 -47.59 69.50 -6.09
N PHE A 7 -47.73 68.51 -5.20
CA PHE A 7 -46.60 67.77 -4.68
C PHE A 7 -46.00 66.93 -5.80
N HIS A 8 -44.96 67.48 -6.42
CA HIS A 8 -44.08 66.60 -7.23
C HIS A 8 -43.33 65.68 -6.28
N ALA A 9 -43.85 64.48 -6.19
CA ALA A 9 -43.05 63.38 -5.66
C ALA A 9 -41.79 63.28 -6.55
N ARG A 10 -40.63 63.67 -6.03
CA ARG A 10 -39.34 63.36 -6.65
C ARG A 10 -39.22 61.87 -6.55
N LEU A 11 -39.56 61.18 -7.62
CA LEU A 11 -39.08 59.80 -7.81
C LEU A 11 -37.54 59.85 -7.85
N THR A 12 -36.91 59.65 -6.75
CA THR A 12 -35.45 59.47 -6.70
C THR A 12 -35.15 58.41 -7.71
N ASP A 13 -34.33 58.74 -8.68
CA ASP A 13 -33.91 57.84 -9.74
C ASP A 13 -33.16 56.66 -9.09
N GLN A 14 -33.88 55.53 -8.85
CA GLN A 14 -33.36 54.32 -8.23
C GLN A 14 -32.75 53.35 -9.24
N SER A 15 -32.72 53.71 -10.52
CA SER A 15 -32.20 52.90 -11.59
C SER A 15 -30.72 52.53 -11.40
N GLY A 16 -29.91 53.45 -10.85
CA GLY A 16 -28.51 53.16 -10.55
C GLY A 16 -28.32 52.16 -9.39
N VAL A 17 -29.17 52.22 -8.37
CA VAL A 17 -29.12 51.30 -7.23
C VAL A 17 -29.55 49.88 -7.66
N ALA A 18 -30.58 49.79 -8.48
CA ALA A 18 -31.03 48.50 -9.01
C ALA A 18 -29.93 47.80 -9.84
N LEU A 19 -29.17 48.56 -10.63
CA LEU A 19 -28.04 48.02 -11.41
C LEU A 19 -26.92 47.52 -10.50
N ILE A 20 -26.59 48.27 -9.46
CA ILE A 20 -25.55 47.85 -8.48
C ILE A 20 -25.97 46.55 -7.77
N ILE A 21 -27.23 46.47 -7.33
CA ILE A 21 -27.76 45.27 -6.68
C ILE A 21 -27.74 44.08 -7.66
N ALA A 22 -28.10 44.27 -8.91
CA ALA A 22 -28.06 43.24 -9.94
C ALA A 22 -26.63 42.75 -10.19
N LEU A 23 -25.66 43.66 -10.30
CA LEU A 23 -24.25 43.30 -10.45
C LEU A 23 -23.70 42.55 -9.21
N MET A 24 -24.04 43.01 -8.00
CA MET A 24 -23.65 42.31 -6.77
C MET A 24 -24.28 40.91 -6.71
N ALA A 25 -25.53 40.76 -7.09
CA ALA A 25 -26.18 39.47 -7.15
C ALA A 25 -25.51 38.53 -8.17
N MET A 26 -25.16 39.03 -9.34
CA MET A 26 -24.41 38.25 -10.34
C MET A 26 -23.03 37.85 -9.85
N MET A 27 -22.29 38.74 -9.18
CA MET A 27 -21.00 38.42 -8.57
C MET A 27 -21.13 37.34 -7.49
N LEU A 28 -22.13 37.40 -6.64
CA LEU A 28 -22.40 36.40 -5.64
C LEU A 28 -22.74 35.03 -6.26
N LEU A 29 -23.60 35.03 -7.29
CA LEU A 29 -23.96 33.80 -7.99
C LEU A 29 -22.77 33.18 -8.71
N THR A 30 -21.92 33.99 -9.35
CA THR A 30 -20.69 33.47 -9.99
C THR A 30 -19.70 32.96 -8.98
N ALA A 31 -19.54 33.64 -7.84
CA ALA A 31 -18.65 33.16 -6.74
C ALA A 31 -19.16 31.85 -6.15
N LEU A 32 -20.47 31.72 -5.90
CA LEU A 32 -21.07 30.46 -5.42
C LEU A 32 -20.93 29.34 -6.46
N GLY A 33 -21.17 29.64 -7.73
CA GLY A 33 -20.98 28.66 -8.81
C GLY A 33 -19.53 28.17 -8.89
N ALA A 34 -18.57 29.09 -8.84
CA ALA A 34 -17.16 28.75 -8.82
C ALA A 34 -16.77 27.89 -7.57
N ALA A 35 -17.31 28.24 -6.41
CA ALA A 35 -17.08 27.47 -5.18
C ALA A 35 -17.61 26.03 -5.30
N VAL A 36 -18.81 25.84 -5.84
CA VAL A 36 -19.40 24.50 -6.04
C VAL A 36 -18.54 23.67 -7.00
N VAL A 37 -18.05 24.27 -8.10
CA VAL A 37 -17.18 23.57 -9.06
C VAL A 37 -15.87 23.16 -8.39
N MET A 38 -15.27 24.03 -7.58
CA MET A 38 -14.04 23.68 -6.83
C MET A 38 -14.26 22.53 -5.85
N VAL A 39 -15.36 22.55 -5.10
CA VAL A 39 -15.71 21.46 -4.17
C VAL A 39 -15.90 20.15 -4.93
N SER A 40 -16.69 20.16 -6.02
CA SER A 40 -16.94 18.98 -6.83
C SER A 40 -15.65 18.38 -7.42
N ASN A 41 -14.72 19.22 -7.89
CA ASN A 41 -13.42 18.75 -8.36
C ASN A 41 -12.61 18.10 -7.23
N THR A 42 -12.61 18.69 -6.05
CA THR A 42 -11.90 18.13 -4.87
C THR A 42 -12.49 16.78 -4.48
N GLU A 43 -13.81 16.66 -4.44
CA GLU A 43 -14.50 15.40 -4.14
C GLU A 43 -14.15 14.30 -5.16
N THR A 44 -14.09 14.66 -6.45
CA THR A 44 -13.70 13.74 -7.52
C THR A 44 -12.26 13.24 -7.34
N HIS A 45 -11.33 14.13 -6.98
CA HIS A 45 -9.94 13.75 -6.69
C HIS A 45 -9.83 12.87 -5.47
N ILE A 46 -10.55 13.18 -4.39
CA ILE A 46 -10.58 12.35 -3.17
C ILE A 46 -11.13 10.96 -3.49
N ALA A 47 -12.24 10.87 -4.21
CA ALA A 47 -12.84 9.59 -4.59
C ALA A 47 -11.89 8.77 -5.49
N GLY A 48 -11.22 9.40 -6.44
CA GLY A 48 -10.22 8.78 -7.29
C GLY A 48 -9.02 8.24 -6.50
N ASN A 49 -8.48 9.03 -5.60
CA ASN A 49 -7.36 8.61 -4.74
C ASN A 49 -7.76 7.48 -3.79
N TYR A 50 -8.97 7.52 -3.24
CA TYR A 50 -9.49 6.44 -2.41
C TYR A 50 -9.62 5.13 -3.19
N ARG A 51 -10.22 5.19 -4.39
CA ARG A 51 -10.32 4.02 -5.28
C ARG A 51 -8.94 3.45 -5.60
N ASN A 52 -8.00 4.28 -6.04
CA ASN A 52 -6.65 3.83 -6.36
C ASN A 52 -5.95 3.20 -5.13
N SER A 53 -6.16 3.78 -3.95
CA SER A 53 -5.62 3.25 -2.69
C SER A 53 -6.17 1.87 -2.34
N GLN A 54 -7.47 1.63 -2.55
CA GLN A 54 -8.09 0.33 -2.33
C GLN A 54 -7.61 -0.70 -3.37
N GLU A 55 -7.56 -0.29 -4.63
CA GLU A 55 -7.09 -1.14 -5.72
C GLU A 55 -5.62 -1.55 -5.52
N ALA A 56 -4.75 -0.63 -5.10
CA ALA A 56 -3.36 -0.94 -4.77
C ALA A 56 -3.24 -1.91 -3.59
N LEU A 57 -4.11 -1.79 -2.58
CA LEU A 57 -4.12 -2.74 -1.46
C LEU A 57 -4.46 -4.16 -1.93
N TYR A 58 -5.53 -4.30 -2.71
CA TYR A 58 -5.91 -5.60 -3.27
C TYR A 58 -4.88 -6.13 -4.26
N ALA A 59 -4.21 -5.25 -5.01
CA ALA A 59 -3.13 -5.65 -5.91
C ALA A 59 -1.93 -6.24 -5.15
N ALA A 60 -1.53 -5.59 -4.05
CA ALA A 60 -0.47 -6.10 -3.19
C ALA A 60 -0.86 -7.44 -2.53
N ASP A 61 -2.11 -7.57 -2.09
CA ASP A 61 -2.63 -8.83 -1.52
C ASP A 61 -2.64 -9.96 -2.56
N ALA A 62 -3.12 -9.69 -3.77
CA ALA A 62 -3.09 -10.66 -4.87
C ALA A 62 -1.66 -11.08 -5.23
N ALA A 63 -0.69 -10.14 -5.19
CA ALA A 63 0.72 -10.46 -5.42
C ALA A 63 1.29 -11.38 -4.34
N VAL A 64 0.91 -11.18 -3.08
CA VAL A 64 1.28 -12.10 -1.98
C VAL A 64 0.70 -13.49 -2.22
N GLU A 65 -0.59 -13.60 -2.57
CA GLU A 65 -1.21 -14.89 -2.86
C GLU A 65 -0.51 -15.62 -4.02
N ARG A 66 -0.16 -14.89 -5.07
CA ARG A 66 0.59 -15.44 -6.20
C ARG A 66 1.95 -15.97 -5.75
N VAL A 67 2.68 -15.19 -4.96
CA VAL A 67 3.99 -15.60 -4.43
C VAL A 67 3.87 -16.84 -3.55
N VAL A 68 2.86 -16.90 -2.69
CA VAL A 68 2.61 -18.09 -1.85
C VAL A 68 2.42 -19.34 -2.71
N GLN A 69 1.72 -19.25 -3.84
CA GLN A 69 1.57 -20.37 -4.77
C GLN A 69 2.92 -20.78 -5.42
N ASP A 70 3.72 -19.79 -5.79
CA ASP A 70 5.03 -20.05 -6.40
C ASP A 70 6.02 -20.65 -5.36
N LEU A 71 5.95 -20.23 -4.10
CA LEU A 71 6.75 -20.78 -3.00
C LEU A 71 6.47 -22.27 -2.75
N LEU A 72 5.24 -22.74 -2.99
CA LEU A 72 4.90 -24.17 -2.92
C LEU A 72 5.65 -25.02 -3.94
N LEU A 73 6.01 -24.43 -5.08
CA LEU A 73 6.71 -25.12 -6.16
C LEU A 73 8.24 -25.17 -5.95
N ILE A 74 8.76 -24.36 -5.02
CA ILE A 74 10.19 -24.28 -4.75
C ILE A 74 10.54 -25.07 -3.49
N PRO A 75 11.20 -26.24 -3.62
CA PRO A 75 11.43 -27.12 -2.48
C PRO A 75 12.48 -26.58 -1.49
N ARG A 76 13.42 -25.76 -1.97
CA ARG A 76 14.51 -25.18 -1.16
C ARG A 76 14.40 -23.66 -1.16
N TRP A 77 14.00 -23.09 -0.04
CA TRP A 77 13.83 -21.64 0.09
C TRP A 77 15.16 -20.88 0.14
N ASN A 78 16.24 -21.56 0.54
CA ASN A 78 17.58 -20.99 0.45
C ASN A 78 17.99 -20.60 -0.98
N ASP A 79 17.42 -21.25 -2.01
CA ASP A 79 17.66 -20.86 -3.40
C ASP A 79 17.02 -19.49 -3.71
N ILE A 80 15.94 -19.13 -3.00
CA ILE A 80 15.29 -17.80 -3.09
C ILE A 80 16.15 -16.75 -2.39
N LEU A 81 16.56 -17.03 -1.14
CA LEU A 81 17.41 -16.13 -0.36
C LEU A 81 18.78 -15.92 -1.02
N GLY A 82 19.28 -16.94 -1.72
CA GLY A 82 20.46 -16.84 -2.57
C GLY A 82 20.26 -16.10 -3.89
N GLY A 83 19.01 -15.76 -4.25
CA GLY A 83 18.66 -15.06 -5.49
C GLY A 83 18.76 -15.92 -6.75
N THR A 84 18.83 -17.25 -6.61
CA THR A 84 18.92 -18.22 -7.74
C THR A 84 17.56 -18.72 -8.19
N ALA A 85 16.51 -18.60 -7.35
CA ALA A 85 15.14 -18.93 -7.67
C ALA A 85 14.25 -17.68 -7.67
N GLN A 86 13.35 -17.60 -8.63
CA GLN A 86 12.40 -16.50 -8.81
C GLN A 86 11.00 -17.06 -9.08
N SER A 87 9.99 -16.24 -8.89
CA SER A 87 8.61 -16.52 -9.28
C SER A 87 8.48 -16.74 -10.79
N GLY A 88 7.45 -17.47 -11.20
CA GLY A 88 7.02 -17.51 -12.59
C GLY A 88 6.35 -16.21 -13.06
N PHE A 89 6.00 -15.32 -12.14
CA PHE A 89 5.43 -14.00 -12.43
C PHE A 89 6.53 -12.95 -12.41
N VAL A 90 7.17 -12.75 -13.56
CA VAL A 90 8.25 -11.77 -13.75
C VAL A 90 8.09 -11.03 -15.07
N ASP A 91 8.20 -9.72 -15.02
CA ASP A 91 8.17 -8.83 -16.18
C ASP A 91 9.62 -8.55 -16.65
N GLY A 92 10.13 -9.42 -17.51
CA GLY A 92 11.47 -9.29 -18.09
C GLY A 92 12.61 -9.33 -17.07
N GLY A 93 13.78 -8.81 -17.44
CA GLY A 93 14.98 -8.83 -16.58
C GLY A 93 14.84 -7.92 -15.34
N MET A 94 15.30 -8.38 -14.18
CA MET A 94 15.17 -7.65 -12.92
C MET A 94 15.92 -6.31 -12.87
N THR A 95 16.97 -6.14 -13.65
CA THR A 95 17.78 -4.92 -13.72
C THR A 95 17.24 -3.88 -14.70
N ALA A 96 16.29 -4.27 -15.55
CA ALA A 96 15.70 -3.37 -16.53
C ALA A 96 14.78 -2.35 -15.86
N SER A 97 14.74 -1.14 -16.41
CA SER A 97 13.70 -0.18 -16.05
C SER A 97 12.33 -0.71 -16.44
N LYS A 98 11.36 -0.58 -15.54
CA LYS A 98 9.98 -1.06 -15.72
C LYS A 98 9.09 0.11 -16.02
N GLU A 99 8.39 0.05 -17.14
CA GLU A 99 7.33 0.99 -17.46
C GLU A 99 6.11 0.70 -16.59
N LEU A 100 5.64 1.73 -15.89
CA LEU A 100 4.45 1.60 -15.04
C LEU A 100 3.20 1.82 -15.88
N PRO A 101 2.14 0.99 -15.75
CA PRO A 101 0.90 1.17 -16.50
C PRO A 101 0.24 2.53 -16.30
N ALA A 102 0.47 3.13 -15.13
CA ALA A 102 -0.01 4.47 -14.78
C ALA A 102 0.88 5.61 -15.28
N GLY A 103 1.95 5.29 -16.00
CA GLY A 103 2.97 6.23 -16.48
C GLY A 103 4.16 6.35 -15.54
N GLY A 104 5.32 6.66 -16.13
CA GLY A 104 6.60 6.67 -15.43
C GLY A 104 7.33 5.34 -15.52
N ALA A 105 8.51 5.30 -14.93
CA ALA A 105 9.36 4.11 -14.92
C ALA A 105 10.05 3.95 -13.57
N MET A 106 10.31 2.70 -13.16
CA MET A 106 11.08 2.39 -11.96
C MET A 106 12.07 1.26 -12.21
N THR A 107 13.17 1.30 -11.50
CA THR A 107 14.17 0.22 -11.50
C THR A 107 14.05 -0.55 -10.19
N LEU A 108 13.79 -1.85 -10.28
CA LEU A 108 13.48 -2.67 -9.11
C LEU A 108 14.72 -3.14 -8.37
N CYS A 109 15.78 -3.60 -9.09
CA CYS A 109 16.91 -4.29 -8.47
C CYS A 109 18.27 -3.87 -9.01
N CYS A 110 19.26 -4.24 -8.21
CA CYS A 110 20.67 -4.44 -8.56
C CYS A 110 21.46 -3.16 -8.84
N GLY A 111 21.08 -2.06 -8.19
CA GLY A 111 21.81 -0.79 -8.25
C GLY A 111 21.54 0.06 -7.00
N THR A 112 22.24 1.18 -6.87
CA THR A 112 22.15 2.07 -5.70
C THR A 112 20.84 2.86 -5.62
N ASN A 113 20.18 3.11 -6.76
CA ASN A 113 18.93 3.87 -6.84
C ASN A 113 17.77 2.98 -7.30
N THR A 114 17.63 1.81 -6.68
CA THR A 114 16.60 0.84 -7.00
C THR A 114 15.63 0.68 -5.84
N ALA A 115 14.43 0.17 -6.12
CA ALA A 115 13.44 -0.09 -5.07
C ALA A 115 13.99 -1.07 -4.01
N THR A 116 14.72 -2.12 -4.43
CA THR A 116 15.37 -3.05 -3.48
C THR A 116 16.41 -2.34 -2.60
N ALA A 117 17.20 -1.44 -3.17
CA ALA A 117 18.22 -0.72 -2.38
C ALA A 117 17.57 0.24 -1.37
N GLN A 118 16.46 0.89 -1.74
CA GLN A 118 15.70 1.76 -0.84
C GLN A 118 15.08 0.95 0.31
N LEU A 119 14.41 -0.16 -0.01
CA LEU A 119 13.83 -1.06 0.99
C LEU A 119 14.89 -1.60 1.95
N GLN A 120 16.04 -2.03 1.42
CA GLN A 120 17.16 -2.51 2.26
C GLN A 120 17.70 -1.40 3.16
N ALA A 121 17.88 -0.18 2.63
CA ALA A 121 18.38 0.95 3.41
C ALA A 121 17.41 1.35 4.54
N GLU A 122 16.10 1.29 4.31
CA GLU A 122 15.09 1.51 5.34
C GLU A 122 15.18 0.43 6.43
N THR A 123 15.28 -0.84 6.03
CA THR A 123 15.43 -1.98 6.94
C THR A 123 16.71 -1.88 7.78
N ASP A 124 17.83 -1.55 7.15
CA ASP A 124 19.13 -1.41 7.82
C ASP A 124 19.17 -0.20 8.76
N THR A 125 18.47 0.87 8.43
CA THR A 125 18.36 2.06 9.29
C THR A 125 17.58 1.73 10.56
N LEU A 126 16.51 0.96 10.45
CA LEU A 126 15.73 0.50 11.60
C LEU A 126 16.52 -0.52 12.44
N ASN A 127 17.27 -1.41 11.78
CA ASN A 127 18.15 -2.44 12.37
C ASN A 127 17.58 -3.10 13.63
N GLN A 128 16.31 -3.50 13.55
CA GLN A 128 15.56 -4.01 14.71
C GLN A 128 16.02 -5.42 15.15
N TRP A 129 16.64 -6.15 14.26
CA TRP A 129 16.94 -7.58 14.40
C TRP A 129 18.44 -7.89 14.45
N GLY A 130 19.30 -6.88 14.38
CA GLY A 130 20.75 -7.06 14.50
C GLY A 130 21.31 -7.96 13.39
N ALA A 131 21.93 -9.08 13.77
CA ALA A 131 22.53 -10.02 12.82
C ALA A 131 21.48 -10.72 11.91
N ASN A 132 20.24 -10.84 12.37
CA ASN A 132 19.12 -11.41 11.61
C ASN A 132 18.29 -10.34 10.89
N ASN A 133 18.85 -9.16 10.66
CA ASN A 133 18.13 -8.12 9.94
C ASN A 133 17.83 -8.60 8.51
N PRO A 134 16.56 -8.50 8.03
CA PRO A 134 16.15 -9.05 6.74
C PRO A 134 17.00 -8.56 5.57
N GLN A 135 17.38 -9.47 4.68
CA GLN A 135 18.04 -9.16 3.42
C GLN A 135 17.11 -9.43 2.25
N TRP A 136 16.58 -8.36 1.70
CA TRP A 136 15.53 -8.41 0.68
C TRP A 136 16.03 -8.89 -0.67
N LYS A 137 15.38 -9.89 -1.24
CA LYS A 137 15.59 -10.41 -2.60
C LYS A 137 14.33 -10.20 -3.41
N LEU A 138 14.46 -9.55 -4.56
CA LEU A 138 13.34 -9.39 -5.50
C LEU A 138 12.95 -10.77 -6.05
N PHE A 139 11.69 -11.15 -5.88
CA PHE A 139 11.21 -12.50 -6.20
C PHE A 139 10.17 -12.54 -7.31
N ALA A 140 9.19 -11.62 -7.28
CA ALA A 140 8.10 -11.51 -8.26
C ALA A 140 7.86 -10.04 -8.60
N TRP A 141 7.59 -9.74 -9.89
CA TRP A 141 7.26 -8.38 -10.31
C TRP A 141 6.55 -8.37 -11.67
N GLY A 142 5.65 -7.42 -11.85
CA GLY A 142 4.97 -7.22 -13.13
C GLY A 142 3.73 -6.35 -13.01
N PRO A 143 3.13 -5.96 -14.14
CA PRO A 143 1.82 -5.34 -14.14
C PRO A 143 0.78 -6.35 -13.64
N LEU A 144 -0.17 -5.89 -12.82
CA LEU A 144 -1.20 -6.77 -12.26
C LEU A 144 -2.02 -7.47 -13.35
N SER A 145 -2.24 -6.80 -14.48
CA SER A 145 -2.92 -7.36 -15.65
C SER A 145 -2.26 -8.62 -16.20
N ALA A 146 -0.94 -8.75 -16.07
CA ALA A 146 -0.20 -9.94 -16.54
C ALA A 146 -0.20 -11.10 -15.53
N MET A 147 -0.81 -10.95 -14.35
CA MET A 147 -0.81 -11.98 -13.32
C MET A 147 -1.64 -13.21 -13.71
N LEU A 148 -2.72 -13.00 -14.46
CA LEU A 148 -3.55 -14.06 -15.01
C LEU A 148 -3.44 -14.12 -16.54
N PRO A 149 -3.54 -15.31 -17.12
CA PRO A 149 -3.56 -15.46 -18.58
C PRO A 149 -4.82 -14.77 -19.18
N ASN A 150 -4.68 -14.30 -20.43
CA ASN A 150 -5.75 -13.68 -21.21
C ASN A 150 -6.27 -12.33 -20.71
N ASP A 151 -5.44 -11.52 -20.10
CA ASP A 151 -5.76 -10.15 -19.69
C ASP A 151 -7.10 -10.01 -18.92
N GLN A 152 -7.36 -10.96 -18.04
CA GLN A 152 -8.60 -10.99 -17.25
C GLN A 152 -8.66 -9.89 -16.18
N ILE A 153 -7.53 -9.27 -15.88
CA ILE A 153 -7.43 -8.18 -14.90
C ILE A 153 -7.13 -6.89 -15.65
N ASP A 154 -8.06 -5.96 -15.63
CA ASP A 154 -7.84 -4.60 -16.10
C ASP A 154 -7.49 -3.71 -14.90
N SER A 155 -6.21 -3.50 -14.68
CA SER A 155 -5.70 -2.71 -13.54
C SER A 155 -4.45 -1.94 -13.94
N PRO A 156 -4.35 -0.65 -13.57
CA PRO A 156 -3.17 0.15 -13.78
C PRO A 156 -2.09 -0.05 -12.70
N MET A 157 -2.22 -1.08 -11.87
CA MET A 157 -1.27 -1.35 -10.81
C MET A 157 -0.09 -2.17 -11.32
N TYR A 158 1.10 -1.82 -10.84
CA TYR A 158 2.31 -2.60 -10.96
C TYR A 158 2.68 -3.15 -9.59
N VAL A 159 3.02 -4.42 -9.49
CA VAL A 159 3.34 -5.07 -8.22
C VAL A 159 4.76 -5.61 -8.23
N ALA A 160 5.40 -5.56 -7.07
CA ALA A 160 6.69 -6.19 -6.82
C ALA A 160 6.69 -6.83 -5.43
N VAL A 161 7.30 -8.01 -5.34
CA VAL A 161 7.39 -8.73 -4.07
C VAL A 161 8.83 -9.11 -3.81
N TRP A 162 9.30 -8.74 -2.64
CA TRP A 162 10.61 -9.14 -2.10
C TRP A 162 10.40 -10.20 -1.05
N VAL A 163 11.39 -11.06 -0.94
CA VAL A 163 11.45 -12.12 0.05
C VAL A 163 12.71 -11.94 0.87
N ALA A 164 12.61 -12.15 2.16
CA ALA A 164 13.73 -12.21 3.08
C ALA A 164 13.51 -13.35 4.06
N ASP A 165 14.57 -13.75 4.73
CA ASP A 165 14.51 -14.66 5.87
C ASP A 165 13.72 -14.04 7.01
N ASP A 166 13.11 -14.88 7.86
CA ASP A 166 12.37 -14.35 8.99
C ASP A 166 13.34 -13.91 10.10
N PRO A 167 13.15 -12.71 10.65
CA PRO A 167 14.06 -12.19 11.66
C PRO A 167 13.96 -12.90 13.04
N ALA A 168 12.99 -13.80 13.21
CA ALA A 168 12.80 -14.53 14.46
C ALA A 168 13.77 -15.70 14.64
N GLU A 169 14.47 -16.11 13.59
CA GLU A 169 15.59 -17.03 13.72
C GLU A 169 16.70 -16.43 14.56
N THR A 170 17.38 -17.27 15.31
CA THR A 170 18.47 -16.85 16.21
C THR A 170 19.84 -17.29 15.71
N ASP A 171 19.93 -17.69 14.45
CA ASP A 171 21.14 -18.22 13.85
C ASP A 171 22.14 -17.13 13.43
N GLY A 172 21.70 -15.87 13.29
CA GLY A 172 22.51 -14.74 12.88
C GLY A 172 22.85 -14.74 11.39
N ASN A 173 22.11 -15.46 10.57
CA ASN A 173 22.37 -15.61 9.14
C ASN A 173 21.13 -15.31 8.27
N PRO A 174 20.88 -14.08 7.87
CA PRO A 174 19.68 -13.69 7.10
C PRO A 174 19.68 -14.20 5.65
N ALA A 175 20.64 -15.00 5.26
CA ALA A 175 20.74 -15.59 3.92
C ALA A 175 20.36 -17.08 3.88
N THR A 176 19.97 -17.66 5.02
CA THR A 176 19.70 -19.10 5.14
C THR A 176 18.48 -19.33 6.01
N ASP A 177 17.43 -19.85 5.42
CA ASP A 177 16.23 -20.31 6.13
C ASP A 177 16.50 -21.66 6.80
N GLY A 178 16.38 -21.74 8.10
CA GLY A 178 16.53 -22.94 8.91
C GLY A 178 15.22 -23.46 9.52
N ASN A 179 14.20 -22.63 9.61
CA ASN A 179 12.93 -22.95 10.27
C ASN A 179 11.74 -23.13 9.29
N GLY A 180 11.94 -22.86 8.00
CA GLY A 180 10.89 -22.94 6.99
C GLY A 180 9.93 -21.74 7.04
N THR A 181 10.42 -20.56 7.44
CA THR A 181 9.63 -19.34 7.56
C THR A 181 10.30 -18.20 6.79
N LEU A 182 9.55 -17.49 5.97
CA LEU A 182 10.04 -16.34 5.21
C LEU A 182 9.16 -15.11 5.44
N THR A 183 9.75 -13.95 5.31
CA THR A 183 9.04 -12.68 5.30
C THR A 183 8.89 -12.18 3.86
N LEU A 184 7.67 -11.82 3.50
CA LEU A 184 7.32 -11.25 2.20
C LEU A 184 7.02 -9.76 2.38
N HIS A 185 7.59 -8.94 1.52
CA HIS A 185 7.27 -7.53 1.37
C HIS A 185 6.69 -7.32 -0.03
N ALA A 186 5.40 -7.10 -0.11
CA ALA A 186 4.67 -6.85 -1.35
C ALA A 186 4.33 -5.38 -1.49
N GLU A 187 4.68 -4.80 -2.61
CA GLU A 187 4.40 -3.41 -2.92
C GLU A 187 3.58 -3.31 -4.21
N ALA A 188 2.52 -2.52 -4.18
CA ALA A 188 1.77 -2.14 -5.36
C ALA A 188 1.89 -0.64 -5.61
N VAL A 189 2.22 -0.29 -6.84
CA VAL A 189 2.35 1.10 -7.32
C VAL A 189 1.33 1.36 -8.41
N GLY A 190 0.67 2.51 -8.35
CA GLY A 190 -0.41 2.84 -9.27
C GLY A 190 -0.49 4.34 -9.60
N PRO A 191 -1.62 4.76 -10.20
CA PRO A 191 -1.85 6.14 -10.63
C PRO A 191 -1.69 7.15 -9.50
N SER A 192 -1.35 8.38 -9.86
CA SER A 192 -1.22 9.52 -8.93
C SER A 192 -0.25 9.30 -7.77
N GLY A 193 0.77 8.46 -7.96
CA GLY A 193 1.75 8.13 -6.93
C GLY A 193 1.20 7.22 -5.83
N THR A 194 0.08 6.53 -6.08
CA THR A 194 -0.46 5.56 -5.14
C THR A 194 0.54 4.45 -4.91
N ARG A 195 0.84 4.19 -3.65
CA ARG A 195 1.70 3.09 -3.21
C ARG A 195 1.05 2.41 -2.00
N LYS A 196 1.01 1.08 -1.99
CA LYS A 196 0.61 0.27 -0.84
C LYS A 196 1.59 -0.85 -0.63
N VAL A 197 1.83 -1.13 0.64
CA VAL A 197 2.76 -2.17 1.09
C VAL A 197 2.01 -3.13 2.00
N ILE A 198 2.26 -4.41 1.80
CA ILE A 198 1.83 -5.49 2.69
C ILE A 198 3.07 -6.30 3.06
N GLU A 199 3.30 -6.42 4.36
CA GLU A 199 4.30 -7.36 4.89
C GLU A 199 3.60 -8.51 5.58
N VAL A 200 4.05 -9.73 5.27
CA VAL A 200 3.48 -10.95 5.82
C VAL A 200 4.56 -12.01 5.97
N THR A 201 4.51 -12.71 7.08
CA THR A 201 5.35 -13.89 7.29
C THR A 201 4.61 -15.13 6.82
N VAL A 202 5.28 -15.99 6.10
CA VAL A 202 4.77 -17.27 5.60
C VAL A 202 5.62 -18.40 6.15
N ALA A 203 4.96 -19.46 6.60
CA ALA A 203 5.64 -20.62 7.16
C ALA A 203 5.23 -21.89 6.41
N ARG A 204 6.20 -22.75 6.16
CA ARG A 204 5.95 -24.07 5.58
C ARG A 204 5.65 -25.05 6.71
N THR A 205 4.43 -25.55 6.76
CA THR A 205 4.01 -26.55 7.76
C THR A 205 4.21 -27.98 7.30
N SER A 206 4.22 -28.19 5.98
CA SER A 206 4.54 -29.45 5.32
C SER A 206 5.09 -29.15 3.94
N SER A 207 5.55 -30.16 3.20
CA SER A 207 6.05 -29.97 1.83
C SER A 207 5.01 -29.46 0.84
N THR A 208 3.73 -29.43 1.22
CA THR A 208 2.60 -29.11 0.34
C THR A 208 1.71 -28.00 0.85
N GLU A 209 1.93 -27.50 2.08
CA GLU A 209 1.09 -26.44 2.67
C GLU A 209 1.96 -25.29 3.16
N ILE A 210 1.56 -24.09 2.83
CA ILE A 210 2.11 -22.84 3.37
C ILE A 210 1.03 -22.18 4.21
N GLU A 211 1.37 -21.86 5.45
CA GLU A 211 0.52 -21.04 6.30
C GLU A 211 0.88 -19.58 6.15
N ARG A 212 -0.12 -18.78 5.92
CA ARG A 212 -0.03 -17.32 5.90
C ARG A 212 -0.64 -16.77 7.16
N GLY A 213 0.04 -15.85 7.79
CA GLY A 213 -0.57 -14.87 8.60
C GLY A 213 -0.59 -14.97 10.08
N GLN A 214 -1.56 -14.27 10.62
CA GLN A 214 -1.70 -14.00 12.04
C GLN A 214 -2.28 -15.20 12.79
N ILE A 215 -1.43 -15.97 13.41
CA ILE A 215 -1.83 -17.08 14.26
C ILE A 215 -2.52 -16.59 15.55
N ALA A 216 -2.34 -15.32 15.90
CA ALA A 216 -2.87 -14.75 17.13
C ALA A 216 -4.40 -14.74 17.26
N GLN A 217 -5.15 -15.01 16.19
CA GLN A 217 -6.62 -14.99 16.21
C GLN A 217 -7.27 -16.38 16.19
N ARG A 218 -6.48 -17.43 16.12
CA ARG A 218 -7.03 -18.78 16.20
C ARG A 218 -7.27 -19.19 17.65
N GLY A 219 -8.35 -19.93 17.88
CA GLY A 219 -8.70 -20.41 19.22
C GLY A 219 -7.61 -21.27 19.85
N GLN A 220 -7.63 -21.41 21.16
CA GLN A 220 -6.57 -22.07 21.94
C GLN A 220 -6.23 -23.50 21.48
N GLU A 221 -7.17 -24.20 20.88
CA GLU A 221 -6.93 -25.57 20.39
C GLU A 221 -6.20 -25.61 19.04
N GLU A 222 -6.27 -24.55 18.27
CA GLU A 222 -5.56 -24.40 17.00
C GLU A 222 -4.21 -23.67 17.17
N LEU A 223 -3.95 -23.10 18.32
CA LEU A 223 -2.57 -22.90 18.79
C LEU A 223 -1.87 -24.25 18.95
N ASN A 224 -2.44 -25.23 18.26
CA ASN A 224 -1.92 -26.56 18.19
C ASN A 224 -0.50 -26.55 17.61
N GLN A 225 0.05 -27.69 17.50
CA GLN A 225 1.44 -27.94 17.17
C GLN A 225 1.99 -27.21 15.93
N ARG A 226 1.15 -26.72 15.02
CA ARG A 226 1.55 -25.94 13.85
C ARG A 226 2.01 -24.53 14.24
N ALA A 227 1.21 -23.83 15.03
CA ALA A 227 1.56 -22.51 15.54
C ALA A 227 2.81 -22.52 16.44
N ARG A 228 3.10 -23.65 17.07
CA ARG A 228 4.31 -23.81 17.89
C ARG A 228 5.58 -24.05 17.08
N LYS A 229 5.45 -24.51 15.84
CA LYS A 229 6.58 -24.72 14.92
C LYS A 229 6.93 -23.50 14.11
N ALA A 230 5.92 -22.68 13.78
CA ALA A 230 6.13 -21.42 13.12
C ALA A 230 5.91 -20.31 14.16
N ALA A 231 6.97 -19.82 14.75
CA ALA A 231 6.93 -18.60 15.53
C ALA A 231 6.77 -17.43 14.57
N VAL A 232 5.56 -17.27 13.99
CA VAL A 232 5.27 -16.14 13.12
C VAL A 232 5.23 -14.90 13.98
N GLN A 233 6.26 -14.10 13.87
CA GLN A 233 6.34 -12.80 14.51
C GLN A 233 5.96 -11.74 13.49
N THR A 234 5.09 -10.83 13.88
CA THR A 234 4.85 -9.63 13.10
C THR A 234 6.12 -8.79 13.06
N PRO A 235 6.43 -8.15 11.90
CA PRO A 235 7.55 -7.24 11.81
C PRO A 235 7.51 -6.24 12.97
N GLY A 236 8.62 -6.15 13.69
CA GLY A 236 8.77 -5.20 14.76
C GLY A 236 8.74 -5.77 16.17
N LYS A 237 7.85 -6.70 16.55
CA LYS A 237 7.89 -7.29 17.91
C LYS A 237 6.94 -8.48 18.07
N ALA A 238 7.34 -9.45 18.89
CA ALA A 238 6.48 -10.56 19.27
C ALA A 238 5.23 -10.04 20.01
N LEU A 239 4.05 -10.48 19.58
CA LEU A 239 2.78 -10.12 20.23
C LEU A 239 2.74 -10.49 21.72
N SER A 240 3.53 -11.50 22.14
CA SER A 240 3.68 -11.87 23.53
C SER A 240 4.27 -10.78 24.43
N ASN A 241 4.98 -9.81 23.84
CA ASN A 241 5.59 -8.70 24.54
C ASN A 241 4.72 -7.43 24.53
N MET A 242 3.54 -7.52 23.91
CA MET A 242 2.60 -6.40 23.87
C MET A 242 1.55 -6.58 24.96
N ARG A 243 1.48 -5.64 25.88
CA ARG A 243 0.44 -5.58 26.91
C ARG A 243 -0.30 -4.26 26.85
N MET A 244 -1.59 -4.31 27.08
CA MET A 244 -2.39 -3.10 27.23
C MET A 244 -2.13 -2.49 28.61
N ASN A 245 -1.71 -1.24 28.64
CA ASN A 245 -1.65 -0.49 29.88
C ASN A 245 -3.08 -0.05 30.26
N ASN A 246 -3.63 -0.65 31.31
CA ASN A 246 -4.99 -0.40 31.75
C ASN A 246 -5.22 1.03 32.28
N SER A 247 -4.16 1.78 32.59
CA SER A 247 -4.27 3.16 33.07
C SER A 247 -4.31 4.19 31.94
N THR A 248 -3.73 3.88 30.77
CA THR A 248 -3.65 4.82 29.64
C THR A 248 -4.36 4.32 28.38
N GLY A 249 -4.76 3.06 28.34
CA GLY A 249 -5.36 2.43 27.14
C GLY A 249 -4.38 2.21 25.98
N ASN A 250 -3.08 2.48 26.18
CA ASN A 250 -2.05 2.32 25.17
C ASN A 250 -1.40 0.94 25.24
N LEU A 251 -1.01 0.41 24.07
CA LEU A 251 -0.16 -0.78 23.99
C LEU A 251 1.26 -0.42 24.45
N VAL A 252 1.75 -1.20 25.40
CA VAL A 252 3.13 -1.07 25.90
C VAL A 252 3.90 -2.33 25.48
N VAL A 253 5.08 -2.12 24.96
CA VAL A 253 6.03 -3.18 24.62
C VAL A 253 7.00 -3.34 25.78
N GLN A 254 7.11 -4.53 26.31
CA GLN A 254 8.09 -4.91 27.33
C GLN A 254 9.31 -5.56 26.69
#